data_3bbe3c58862d1de9d077b27290dd6b89
#
_entry.id   3bbe3c58862d1de9d077b27290dd6b89
#
_cell.length_a   1.000
_cell.length_b   1.000
_cell.length_c   1.000
_cell.angle_alpha   90.00
_cell.angle_beta   90.00
_cell.angle_gamma   90.00
#
_symmetry.space_group_name_H-M   'P 1'
#
loop_
_entity.id
_entity.type
_entity.pdbx_description
1 polymer ?
#
loop_
_entity_poly.entity_id
_entity_poly.type
_entity_poly.pdbx_seq_one_letter_code
_entity_poly.pdbx_strand_id
1 'polypeptide(L)' 'MDIKQIKQTLNLTNANLADMFGYKTADAYMNSSAKPRIEKGIVKLYKKIKEQPEKK' A
#
# COMPACT_ATOMS: atom_id res chain seq x y z
N MET A 1 -3.19 -9.26 8.78
CA MET A 1 -3.88 -8.53 7.72
C MET A 1 -2.97 -8.41 6.52
N ASP A 2 -3.44 -8.76 5.35
CA ASP A 2 -2.58 -8.70 4.17
C ASP A 2 -2.92 -7.47 3.33
N ILE A 3 -2.16 -7.28 2.26
CA ILE A 3 -2.30 -6.09 1.43
C ILE A 3 -3.71 -5.99 0.82
N LYS A 4 -4.28 -7.11 0.47
CA LYS A 4 -5.61 -7.10 -0.13
C LYS A 4 -6.65 -6.54 0.83
N GLN A 5 -6.59 -6.96 2.09
CA GLN A 5 -7.50 -6.47 3.10
C GLN A 5 -7.27 -4.99 3.39
N ILE A 6 -6.01 -4.58 3.40
CA ILE A 6 -5.68 -3.19 3.63
C ILE A 6 -6.23 -2.32 2.52
N LYS A 7 -6.08 -2.76 1.28
CA LYS A 7 -6.59 -2.01 0.15
C LYS A 7 -8.12 -1.86 0.24
N GLN A 8 -8.80 -2.90 0.65
CA GLN A 8 -10.26 -2.82 0.82
C GLN A 8 -10.63 -1.88 1.95
N THR A 9 -9.93 -1.99 3.07
CA THR A 9 -10.22 -1.18 4.24
C THR A 9 -10.04 0.31 3.95
N LEU A 10 -8.97 0.63 3.22
CA LEU A 10 -8.66 2.02 2.90
C LEU A 10 -9.23 2.47 1.57
N ASN A 11 -9.94 1.57 0.90
CA ASN A 11 -10.53 1.87 -0.40
C ASN A 11 -9.48 2.28 -1.42
N LEU A 12 -8.37 1.56 -1.43
CA LEU A 12 -7.27 1.84 -2.35
C LEU A 12 -7.36 0.95 -3.57
N THR A 13 -7.07 1.54 -4.72
CA THR A 13 -6.97 0.79 -5.96
C THR A 13 -5.51 0.76 -6.39
N ASN A 14 -5.22 -0.07 -7.39
CA ASN A 14 -3.88 -0.10 -7.93
C ASN A 14 -3.49 1.24 -8.55
N ALA A 15 -4.47 1.95 -9.12
CA ALA A 15 -4.22 3.28 -9.65
C ALA A 15 -3.83 4.25 -8.54
N ASN A 16 -4.50 4.14 -7.39
CA ASN A 16 -4.15 4.98 -6.24
C ASN A 16 -2.71 4.70 -5.79
N LEU A 17 -2.36 3.42 -5.71
CA LEU A 17 -1.01 3.06 -5.28
C LEU A 17 0.03 3.53 -6.27
N ALA A 18 -0.29 3.40 -7.57
CA ALA A 18 0.62 3.87 -8.60
C ALA A 18 0.89 5.37 -8.44
N ASP A 19 -0.16 6.12 -8.24
CA ASP A 19 -0.03 7.56 -8.06
C ASP A 19 0.80 7.90 -6.82
N MET A 20 0.52 7.22 -5.73
CA MET A 20 1.20 7.49 -4.47
C MET A 20 2.68 7.19 -4.52
N PHE A 21 3.08 6.22 -5.33
CA PHE A 21 4.48 5.83 -5.41
C PHE A 21 5.18 6.30 -6.68
N GLY A 22 4.55 7.23 -7.40
CA GLY A 22 5.22 7.89 -8.49
C GLY A 22 5.17 7.19 -9.84
N TYR A 23 4.29 6.22 -10.00
CA TYR A 23 4.11 5.58 -11.29
C TYR A 23 3.06 6.36 -12.10
N LYS A 24 3.23 6.35 -13.41
CA LYS A 24 2.31 7.08 -14.27
C LYS A 24 0.98 6.37 -14.46
N THR A 25 1.00 5.04 -14.43
CA THR A 25 -0.21 4.27 -14.64
C THR A 25 -0.25 3.11 -13.67
N ALA A 26 -1.44 2.54 -13.50
CA ALA A 26 -1.59 1.35 -12.68
C ALA A 26 -0.80 0.19 -13.27
N ASP A 27 -0.75 0.09 -14.59
CA ASP A 27 0.00 -0.98 -15.24
C ASP A 27 1.49 -0.88 -14.93
N ALA A 28 2.02 0.32 -14.90
CA ALA A 28 3.42 0.51 -14.58
C ALA A 28 3.72 -0.01 -13.17
N TYR A 29 2.83 0.27 -12.23
CA TYR A 29 2.97 -0.22 -10.88
C TYR A 29 2.85 -1.75 -10.83
N MET A 30 1.83 -2.28 -11.51
CA MET A 30 1.57 -3.71 -11.49
C MET A 30 2.73 -4.52 -12.07
N ASN A 31 3.42 -3.95 -13.04
CA ASN A 31 4.54 -4.62 -13.69
C ASN A 31 5.89 -4.29 -13.07
N SER A 32 5.89 -3.46 -12.04
CA SER A 32 7.12 -3.06 -11.39
C SER A 32 7.70 -4.21 -10.56
N SER A 33 8.98 -4.40 -10.62
CA SER A 33 9.64 -5.39 -9.78
C SER A 33 9.63 -4.96 -8.30
N ALA A 34 9.36 -3.70 -8.05
CA ALA A 34 9.26 -3.20 -6.69
C ALA A 34 7.90 -3.44 -6.06
N LYS A 35 6.90 -3.87 -6.85
CA LYS A 35 5.55 -4.06 -6.35
C LYS A 35 5.49 -4.90 -5.07
N PRO A 36 6.09 -6.11 -5.03
CA PRO A 36 6.02 -6.91 -3.80
C PRO A 36 6.65 -6.21 -2.61
N ARG A 37 7.72 -5.47 -2.85
CA ARG A 37 8.40 -4.76 -1.79
C ARG A 37 7.53 -3.61 -1.25
N ILE A 38 6.91 -2.89 -2.17
CA ILE A 38 6.02 -1.80 -1.81
C ILE A 38 4.85 -2.31 -0.98
N GLU A 39 4.24 -3.40 -1.42
CA GLU A 39 3.09 -3.96 -0.73
C GLU A 39 3.47 -4.47 0.65
N LYS A 40 4.63 -5.08 0.77
CA LYS A 40 5.10 -5.54 2.06
C LYS A 40 5.30 -4.35 3.01
N GLY A 41 5.85 -3.26 2.48
CA GLY A 41 6.04 -2.06 3.27
C GLY A 41 4.73 -1.45 3.73
N ILE A 42 3.73 -1.46 2.85
CA ILE A 42 2.41 -0.95 3.20
C ILE A 42 1.80 -1.76 4.33
N VAL A 43 1.93 -3.07 4.28
CA VAL A 43 1.41 -3.94 5.34
C VAL A 43 2.09 -3.60 6.66
N LYS A 44 3.39 -3.46 6.65
CA LYS A 44 4.12 -3.14 7.87
C LYS A 44 3.74 -1.78 8.41
N LEU A 45 3.61 -0.81 7.53
CA LEU A 45 3.23 0.53 7.95
C LEU A 45 1.84 0.55 8.56
N TYR A 46 0.91 -0.13 7.91
CA TYR A 46 -0.46 -0.19 8.39
C TYR A 46 -0.53 -0.81 9.79
N LYS A 47 0.20 -1.91 9.97
CA LYS A 47 0.24 -2.57 11.28
C LYS A 47 0.83 -1.63 12.34
N LYS A 48 1.85 -0.90 11.96
CA LYS A 48 2.49 0.03 12.88
C LYS A 48 1.51 1.09 13.34
N ILE A 49 0.75 1.63 12.40
CA ILE A 49 -0.23 2.66 12.72
C ILE A 49 -1.32 2.09 13.63
N LYS A 50 -1.78 0.89 13.34
CA LYS A 50 -2.85 0.28 14.12
C LYS A 50 -2.39 -0.11 15.51
N GLU A 51 -1.15 -0.50 15.65
CA GLU A 51 -0.61 -0.90 16.94
C GLU A 51 -0.37 0.27 17.87
N GLN A 52 -0.04 1.44 17.31
CA GLN A 52 0.28 2.58 18.13
C GLN A 52 -0.98 3.24 18.60
N PRO A 53 -1.13 3.38 19.88
CA PRO A 53 -2.21 4.21 20.36
C PRO A 53 -1.82 5.59 20.00
N GLU A 54 -2.33 6.29 19.68
CA GLU A 54 -2.05 7.54 19.40
C GLU A 54 -1.30 8.33 20.18
N LYS A 55 -0.68 8.67 20.47
CA LYS A 55 -0.05 9.32 21.18
C LYS A 55 0.36 10.36 20.87
N LYS A 56 0.35 10.75 20.84
CA LYS A 56 0.73 11.71 20.80
C LYS A 56 0.90 12.06 20.98
#